data_bf728d23b2ed516220db9fe54bc43740
#
_entry.id   bf728d23b2ed516220db9fe54bc43740
#
_cell.length_a   1.000
_cell.length_b   1.000
_cell.length_c   1.000
_cell.angle_alpha   90.00
_cell.angle_beta   90.00
_cell.angle_gamma   90.00
#
_symmetry.space_group_name_H-M   'P 1'
#
loop_
_entity.id
_entity.type
_entity.pdbx_description
1 polymer ?
#
loop_
_entity_poly.entity_id
_entity_poly.type
_entity_poly.pdbx_seq_one_letter_code
_entity_poly.pdbx_strand_id
1 'polypeptide(L)'
;MKIRRNPMKPKLFLLLTIFLFIGCASNGAERKPMRSKNFISQEEINELTIARTAKDAIEIARPTWLRGRGIDPSVFMNGMLMGDLDQLGNISINSVKEIKFLPSAEATTMYGTNNMGGVIEIKSK
;
A
#
# COMPACT_ATOMS: atom_id res chain seq x y z
N MET A 1 53.82 -48.35 15.27
CA MET A 1 52.96 -47.39 15.95
C MET A 1 51.52 -47.64 15.51
N LYS A 2 50.65 -48.15 16.38
CA LYS A 2 49.24 -48.36 16.08
C LYS A 2 48.51 -47.03 16.38
N ILE A 3 48.02 -46.38 15.35
CA ILE A 3 47.14 -45.22 15.49
C ILE A 3 45.76 -45.79 15.88
N ARG A 4 45.36 -45.58 17.14
CA ARG A 4 43.98 -45.87 17.57
C ARG A 4 43.05 -44.83 16.96
N ARG A 5 42.44 -45.15 15.86
CA ARG A 5 41.26 -44.43 15.38
C ARG A 5 40.10 -44.85 16.29
N ASN A 6 39.71 -44.00 17.22
CA ASN A 6 38.46 -44.15 17.92
C ASN A 6 37.34 -44.07 16.90
N PRO A 7 36.52 -45.14 16.69
CA PRO A 7 35.35 -45.01 15.86
C PRO A 7 34.39 -44.06 16.56
N MET A 8 34.17 -42.92 15.99
CA MET A 8 33.08 -42.06 16.42
C MET A 8 31.79 -42.87 16.35
N LYS A 9 31.10 -43.01 17.48
CA LYS A 9 29.87 -43.74 17.55
C LYS A 9 28.89 -43.16 16.53
N PRO A 10 28.25 -43.95 15.68
CA PRO A 10 27.38 -43.47 14.60
C PRO A 10 26.21 -42.62 15.12
N LYS A 11 25.85 -42.78 16.38
CA LYS A 11 24.84 -41.99 17.06
C LYS A 11 25.24 -40.52 17.26
N LEU A 12 26.53 -40.22 17.42
CA LEU A 12 27.02 -38.83 17.57
C LEU A 12 27.05 -38.14 16.21
N PHE A 13 27.32 -38.85 15.14
CA PHE A 13 27.32 -38.35 13.77
C PHE A 13 25.90 -37.99 13.29
N LEU A 14 24.92 -38.82 13.69
CA LEU A 14 23.51 -38.60 13.38
C LEU A 14 22.95 -37.34 14.09
N LEU A 15 23.36 -37.11 15.35
CA LEU A 15 22.98 -35.92 16.11
C LEU A 15 23.58 -34.64 15.52
N LEU A 16 24.80 -34.70 15.00
CA LEU A 16 25.48 -33.57 14.39
C LEU A 16 24.84 -33.19 13.04
N THR A 17 24.38 -34.17 12.28
CA THR A 17 23.70 -33.92 10.99
C THR A 17 22.27 -33.40 11.16
N ILE A 18 21.57 -33.76 12.22
CA ILE A 18 20.24 -33.22 12.53
C ILE A 18 20.30 -31.76 12.95
N PHE A 19 21.41 -31.32 13.59
CA PHE A 19 21.58 -29.93 14.01
C PHE A 19 21.83 -28.95 12.84
N LEU A 20 22.26 -29.47 11.69
CA LEU A 20 22.50 -28.63 10.49
C LEU A 20 21.20 -28.35 9.68
N PHE A 21 20.11 -29.06 9.98
CA PHE A 21 18.81 -28.86 9.31
C PHE A 21 17.82 -27.98 10.10
N ILE A 22 18.20 -27.44 11.26
CA ILE A 22 17.49 -26.32 11.88
C ILE A 22 17.99 -25.04 11.20
N GLY A 23 17.99 -25.05 9.85
CA GLY A 23 18.16 -23.89 9.05
C GLY A 23 16.90 -23.07 9.11
N CYS A 24 17.04 -21.87 9.66
CA CYS A 24 16.25 -20.68 9.39
C CYS A 24 14.82 -20.99 8.90
N ALA A 25 13.91 -21.28 9.81
CA ALA A 25 12.58 -20.74 9.66
C ALA A 25 12.77 -19.21 9.69
N SER A 26 13.09 -18.63 8.54
CA SER A 26 12.89 -17.22 8.35
C SER A 26 11.41 -17.00 8.59
N ASN A 27 11.05 -16.57 9.78
CA ASN A 27 9.81 -15.88 9.99
C ASN A 27 9.84 -14.77 8.95
N GLY A 28 9.20 -15.01 7.79
CA GLY A 28 8.80 -13.97 6.93
C GLY A 28 7.93 -13.06 7.77
N ALA A 29 8.53 -12.09 8.46
CA ALA A 29 7.78 -10.98 8.98
C ALA A 29 7.03 -10.47 7.75
N GLU A 30 5.71 -10.66 7.74
CA GLU A 30 4.85 -10.03 6.77
C GLU A 30 5.19 -8.54 6.88
N ARG A 31 6.03 -8.08 5.96
CA ARG A 31 6.24 -6.66 5.78
C ARG A 31 4.87 -6.16 5.37
N LYS A 32 4.16 -5.51 6.31
CA LYS A 32 2.99 -4.72 5.95
C LYS A 32 3.37 -3.96 4.69
N PRO A 33 2.62 -4.11 3.58
CA PRO A 33 2.95 -3.42 2.36
C PRO A 33 3.13 -1.95 2.71
N MET A 34 4.30 -1.39 2.36
CA MET A 34 4.62 0.00 2.67
C MET A 34 3.50 0.83 2.04
N ARG A 35 2.67 1.45 2.87
CA ARG A 35 1.54 2.28 2.42
C ARG A 35 2.08 3.32 1.46
N SER A 36 1.72 3.21 0.20
CA SER A 36 2.17 4.14 -0.82
C SER A 36 1.70 5.55 -0.50
N LYS A 37 2.59 6.52 -0.58
CA LYS A 37 2.28 7.92 -0.28
C LYS A 37 1.15 8.49 -1.13
N ASN A 38 1.07 8.08 -2.39
CA ASN A 38 0.14 8.60 -3.39
C ASN A 38 -0.94 7.58 -3.80
N PHE A 39 -1.15 6.54 -3.01
CA PHE A 39 -2.08 5.47 -3.36
C PHE A 39 -2.75 4.89 -2.11
N ILE A 40 -4.04 4.64 -2.20
CA ILE A 40 -4.84 3.92 -1.20
C ILE A 40 -5.42 2.69 -1.92
N SER A 41 -4.97 1.51 -1.50
CA SER A 41 -5.42 0.25 -2.10
C SER A 41 -6.77 -0.21 -1.55
N GLN A 42 -7.37 -1.21 -2.21
CA GLN A 42 -8.60 -1.84 -1.73
C GLN A 42 -8.45 -2.43 -0.33
N GLU A 43 -7.28 -3.03 -0.04
CA GLU A 43 -6.98 -3.61 1.28
C GLU A 43 -6.95 -2.51 2.34
N GLU A 44 -6.30 -1.37 2.05
CA GLU A 44 -6.26 -0.23 2.95
C GLU A 44 -7.66 0.37 3.16
N ILE A 45 -8.47 0.45 2.10
CA ILE A 45 -9.88 0.90 2.19
C ILE A 45 -10.68 -0.02 3.13
N ASN A 46 -10.49 -1.33 3.01
CA ASN A 46 -11.19 -2.31 3.85
C ASN A 46 -10.81 -2.21 5.33
N GLU A 47 -9.62 -1.72 5.65
CA GLU A 47 -9.17 -1.45 7.02
C GLU A 47 -9.83 -0.19 7.62
N LEU A 48 -10.31 0.73 6.78
CA LEU A 48 -10.94 1.98 7.18
C LEU A 48 -12.42 1.79 7.53
N THR A 49 -12.70 1.02 8.57
CA THR A 49 -14.06 0.58 8.93
C THR A 49 -15.03 1.72 9.27
N ILE A 50 -14.51 2.89 9.63
CA ILE A 50 -15.31 4.08 9.98
C ILE A 50 -15.55 5.02 8.79
N ALA A 51 -14.82 4.85 7.68
CA ALA A 51 -14.99 5.65 6.47
C ALA A 51 -16.28 5.26 5.75
N ARG A 52 -17.13 6.22 5.42
CA ARG A 52 -18.37 6.03 4.66
C ARG A 52 -18.25 6.56 3.24
N THR A 53 -17.43 7.58 3.05
CA THR A 53 -17.22 8.25 1.76
C THR A 53 -15.75 8.21 1.37
N ALA A 54 -15.48 8.50 0.09
CA ALA A 54 -14.11 8.67 -0.38
C ALA A 54 -13.38 9.79 0.37
N LYS A 55 -14.11 10.86 0.74
CA LYS A 55 -13.57 11.95 1.55
C LYS A 55 -13.08 11.45 2.91
N ASP A 56 -13.91 10.71 3.63
CA ASP A 56 -13.54 10.16 4.95
C ASP A 56 -12.28 9.28 4.86
N ALA A 57 -12.22 8.44 3.83
CA ALA A 57 -11.07 7.57 3.61
C ALA A 57 -9.77 8.37 3.42
N ILE A 58 -9.81 9.45 2.64
CA ILE A 58 -8.66 10.32 2.39
C ILE A 58 -8.30 11.11 3.67
N GLU A 59 -9.27 11.63 4.39
CA GLU A 59 -9.05 12.36 5.66
C GLU A 59 -8.34 11.50 6.70
N ILE A 60 -8.67 10.21 6.76
CA ILE A 60 -8.06 9.27 7.70
C ILE A 60 -6.68 8.82 7.21
N ALA A 61 -6.58 8.41 5.95
CA ALA A 61 -5.37 7.77 5.42
C ALA A 61 -4.34 8.78 4.90
N ARG A 62 -4.78 9.84 4.24
CA ARG A 62 -3.92 10.82 3.52
C ARG A 62 -4.46 12.25 3.63
N PRO A 63 -4.60 12.83 4.83
CA PRO A 63 -5.21 14.15 5.02
C PRO A 63 -4.50 15.26 4.25
N THR A 64 -3.23 15.06 3.91
CA THR A 64 -2.43 16.04 3.14
C THR A 64 -2.91 16.22 1.71
N TRP A 65 -3.64 15.26 1.14
CA TRP A 65 -4.19 15.39 -0.22
C TRP A 65 -5.31 16.42 -0.29
N LEU A 66 -6.02 16.64 0.81
CA LEU A 66 -7.12 17.62 0.91
C LEU A 66 -6.64 19.03 1.25
N ARG A 67 -5.36 19.17 1.58
CA ARG A 67 -4.75 20.46 1.88
C ARG A 67 -3.95 20.93 0.68
N GLY A 68 -4.62 21.60 -0.25
CA GLY A 68 -3.97 22.20 -1.41
C GLY A 68 -2.91 23.23 -0.98
N ARG A 69 -1.82 23.29 -1.71
CA ARG A 69 -0.80 24.36 -1.58
C ARG A 69 -1.22 25.60 -2.38
N GLY A 70 -2.44 26.09 -2.15
CA GLY A 70 -3.01 27.24 -2.83
C GLY A 70 -3.97 26.92 -3.98
N ILE A 71 -3.85 25.74 -4.60
CA ILE A 71 -4.79 25.24 -5.62
C ILE A 71 -5.23 23.85 -5.21
N ASP A 72 -6.53 23.67 -5.08
CA ASP A 72 -7.10 22.39 -4.71
C ASP A 72 -7.02 21.39 -5.87
N PRO A 73 -6.81 20.09 -5.59
CA PRO A 73 -6.83 19.08 -6.61
C PRO A 73 -8.24 18.87 -7.19
N SER A 74 -8.31 18.54 -8.46
CA SER A 74 -9.55 18.10 -9.12
C SER A 74 -9.84 16.64 -8.82
N VAL A 75 -11.11 16.27 -8.82
CA VAL A 75 -11.56 14.89 -8.59
C VAL A 75 -12.00 14.25 -9.90
N PHE A 76 -11.38 13.12 -10.23
CA PHE A 76 -11.74 12.28 -11.37
C PHE A 76 -12.22 10.91 -10.89
N MET A 77 -13.21 10.38 -11.56
CA MET A 77 -13.70 9.01 -11.34
C MET A 77 -13.73 8.25 -12.65
N ASN A 78 -12.99 7.15 -12.72
CA ASN A 78 -12.86 6.34 -13.95
C ASN A 78 -12.45 7.17 -15.18
N GLY A 79 -11.58 8.18 -15.00
CA GLY A 79 -11.11 9.07 -16.04
C GLY A 79 -12.04 10.24 -16.40
N MET A 80 -13.18 10.38 -15.72
CA MET A 80 -14.14 11.46 -15.92
C MET A 80 -14.02 12.50 -14.80
N LEU A 81 -14.00 13.78 -15.18
CA LEU A 81 -13.98 14.88 -14.22
C LEU A 81 -15.31 14.91 -13.43
N MET A 82 -15.22 14.79 -12.12
CA MET A 82 -16.35 14.91 -11.19
C MET A 82 -16.52 16.35 -10.67
N GLY A 83 -15.43 17.08 -10.52
CA GLY A 83 -15.39 18.46 -9.99
C GLY A 83 -14.35 18.65 -8.92
N ASP A 84 -14.73 19.38 -7.87
CA ASP A 84 -13.88 19.78 -6.75
C ASP A 84 -13.85 18.72 -5.63
N LEU A 85 -13.07 18.98 -4.57
CA LEU A 85 -12.95 18.12 -3.41
C LEU A 85 -14.29 17.81 -2.71
N ASP A 86 -15.28 18.68 -2.83
CA ASP A 86 -16.61 18.46 -2.26
C ASP A 86 -17.32 17.23 -2.84
N GLN A 87 -17.00 16.87 -4.07
CA GLN A 87 -17.56 15.68 -4.72
C GLN A 87 -17.13 14.36 -4.05
N LEU A 88 -16.00 14.37 -3.35
CA LEU A 88 -15.53 13.19 -2.59
C LEU A 88 -16.52 12.74 -1.50
N GLY A 89 -17.27 13.69 -0.93
CA GLY A 89 -18.31 13.39 0.06
C GLY A 89 -19.55 12.69 -0.53
N ASN A 90 -19.72 12.76 -1.84
CA ASN A 90 -20.85 12.14 -2.55
C ASN A 90 -20.51 10.73 -3.06
N ILE A 91 -19.25 10.30 -2.96
CA ILE A 91 -18.79 9.00 -3.44
C ILE A 91 -18.76 8.01 -2.28
N SER A 92 -19.62 7.01 -2.30
CA SER A 92 -19.64 5.96 -1.26
C SER A 92 -18.36 5.12 -1.31
N ILE A 93 -17.73 4.91 -0.15
CA ILE A 93 -16.51 4.10 -0.05
C ILE A 93 -16.73 2.64 -0.51
N ASN A 94 -17.95 2.14 -0.40
CA ASN A 94 -18.28 0.78 -0.81
C ASN A 94 -18.18 0.58 -2.33
N SER A 95 -18.32 1.65 -3.11
CA SER A 95 -18.17 1.61 -4.57
C SER A 95 -16.73 1.82 -5.04
N VAL A 96 -15.83 2.17 -4.13
CA VAL A 96 -14.44 2.52 -4.45
C VAL A 96 -13.55 1.28 -4.39
N LYS A 97 -12.77 1.07 -5.44
CA LYS A 97 -11.73 0.04 -5.53
C LYS A 97 -10.38 0.57 -5.06
N GLU A 98 -9.99 1.73 -5.56
CA GLU A 98 -8.71 2.37 -5.25
C GLU A 98 -8.80 3.88 -5.41
N ILE A 99 -7.94 4.60 -4.68
CA ILE A 99 -7.81 6.06 -4.79
C ILE A 99 -6.34 6.38 -5.01
N LYS A 100 -6.04 7.19 -6.03
CA LYS A 100 -4.69 7.62 -6.39
C LYS A 100 -4.61 9.14 -6.38
N PHE A 101 -3.52 9.67 -5.83
CA PHE A 101 -3.19 11.09 -5.96
C PHE A 101 -2.14 11.27 -7.04
N LEU A 102 -2.45 12.10 -8.03
CA LEU A 102 -1.53 12.53 -9.09
C LEU A 102 -0.99 13.90 -8.74
N PRO A 103 0.33 14.05 -8.50
CA PRO A 103 0.94 15.36 -8.33
C PRO A 103 0.75 16.23 -9.57
N SER A 104 0.85 17.55 -9.39
CA SER A 104 0.62 18.56 -10.44
C SER A 104 1.27 18.22 -11.79
N ALA A 105 2.53 17.81 -11.81
CA ALA A 105 3.25 17.46 -13.04
C ALA A 105 2.62 16.26 -13.77
N GLU A 106 2.26 15.22 -13.05
CA GLU A 106 1.61 14.02 -13.60
C GLU A 106 0.18 14.33 -14.03
N ALA A 107 -0.56 15.07 -13.19
CA ALA A 107 -1.94 15.47 -13.44
C ALA A 107 -2.08 16.33 -14.70
N THR A 108 -1.20 17.31 -14.88
CA THR A 108 -1.19 18.17 -16.07
C THR A 108 -0.83 17.43 -17.34
N THR A 109 0.06 16.43 -17.24
CA THR A 109 0.42 15.58 -18.38
C THR A 109 -0.73 14.68 -18.82
N MET A 110 -1.47 14.12 -17.84
CA MET A 110 -2.55 13.16 -18.13
C MET A 110 -3.90 13.83 -18.43
N TYR A 111 -4.22 14.92 -17.73
CA TYR A 111 -5.55 15.54 -17.74
C TYR A 111 -5.55 17.01 -18.18
N GLY A 112 -4.40 17.57 -18.52
CA GLY A 112 -4.26 18.93 -19.00
C GLY A 112 -3.91 19.97 -17.94
N THR A 113 -3.58 21.18 -18.39
CA THR A 113 -3.01 22.27 -17.58
C THR A 113 -3.96 22.82 -16.49
N ASN A 114 -5.25 22.57 -16.58
CA ASN A 114 -6.22 22.99 -15.57
C ASN A 114 -6.09 22.22 -14.23
N ASN A 115 -5.20 21.25 -14.17
CA ASN A 115 -5.01 20.38 -12.99
C ASN A 115 -3.69 20.68 -12.24
N MET A 116 -3.33 21.94 -12.13
CA MET A 116 -2.10 22.39 -11.45
C MET A 116 -2.10 22.08 -9.95
N GLY A 117 -3.25 21.90 -9.33
CA GLY A 117 -3.39 21.47 -7.93
C GLY A 117 -3.20 19.96 -7.72
N GLY A 118 -3.04 19.21 -8.80
CA GLY A 118 -3.05 17.75 -8.80
C GLY A 118 -4.44 17.16 -9.09
N VAL A 119 -4.52 15.84 -9.08
CA VAL A 119 -5.77 15.10 -9.30
C VAL A 119 -5.91 14.00 -8.26
N ILE A 120 -7.09 13.86 -7.70
CA ILE A 120 -7.52 12.68 -6.95
C ILE A 120 -8.31 11.81 -7.91
N GLU A 121 -7.70 10.71 -8.32
CA GLU A 121 -8.32 9.74 -9.23
C GLU A 121 -8.92 8.60 -8.43
N ILE A 122 -10.20 8.33 -8.66
CA ILE A 122 -10.95 7.24 -8.03
C ILE A 122 -11.30 6.21 -9.09
N LYS A 123 -11.02 4.95 -8.79
CA LYS A 123 -11.54 3.82 -9.57
C LYS A 123 -12.63 3.12 -8.79
N SER A 124 -13.75 2.90 -9.45
CA SER A 124 -14.86 2.10 -8.91
C SER A 124 -14.60 0.59 -9.07
N LYS A 125 -15.30 -0.18 -8.27
CA LYS A 125 -15.34 -1.65 -8.39
C LYS A 125 -16.02 -2.08 -9.68
#